data_44ab9b21c08bd206a33232bdacc8a7ef
#
_entry.id   44ab9b21c08bd206a33232bdacc8a7ef
#
_cell.length_a   1.000
_cell.length_b   1.000
_cell.length_c   1.000
_cell.angle_alpha   90.00
_cell.angle_beta   90.00
_cell.angle_gamma   90.00
#
_symmetry.space_group_name_H-M   'P 1'
#
loop_
_entity.id
_entity.type
_entity.pdbx_description
1 polymer ?
#
loop_
_entity_poly.entity_id
_entity_poly.type
_entity_poly.pdbx_seq_one_letter_code
_entity_poly.pdbx_strand_id
1 'polypeptide(L)'
;METGIRVLLLTALLAALPGCASVRDWYHQRAERRAASRAQSAPPPLSESSQDENAPPRVIEPEVARRKIKVPRIRSSNVEMGLDYGALSIEDFGTHPVYGITAAYHITEDFFFQGEAGRSRGGRTSFETLGGNVQLLTESERRFTYYDLSLGYNFLPGEAFIGRGIAMTSAFYLLGGIGGTDFAGDTKFTVNFGAGYRVVPADWLALHITVQDRVFQSSLLGTTKLTNNLEARIGTTVFF
;
A
#
# COMPACT_ATOMS: atom_id res chain seq x y z
N MET A 1 22.76 -24.18 21.22
CA MET A 1 21.55 -24.81 20.66
C MET A 1 20.67 -23.84 19.86
N GLU A 2 20.73 -22.53 20.09
CA GLU A 2 19.88 -21.52 19.38
C GLU A 2 20.26 -21.24 17.92
N THR A 3 21.53 -21.34 17.55
CA THR A 3 21.98 -21.11 16.17
C THR A 3 21.48 -22.16 15.19
N GLY A 4 21.33 -23.41 15.62
CA GLY A 4 20.82 -24.51 14.79
C GLY A 4 19.33 -24.35 14.43
N ILE A 5 18.53 -23.85 15.35
CA ILE A 5 17.08 -23.66 15.14
C ILE A 5 16.83 -22.50 14.18
N ARG A 6 17.63 -21.44 14.24
CA ARG A 6 17.50 -20.27 13.32
C ARG A 6 17.87 -20.63 11.89
N VAL A 7 18.91 -21.46 11.70
CA VAL A 7 19.29 -21.95 10.37
C VAL A 7 18.22 -22.89 9.81
N LEU A 8 17.62 -23.75 10.64
CA LEU A 8 16.56 -24.67 10.25
C LEU A 8 15.27 -23.94 9.87
N LEU A 9 14.91 -22.86 10.56
CA LEU A 9 13.77 -22.00 10.22
C LEU A 9 14.01 -21.22 8.92
N LEU A 10 15.22 -20.74 8.67
CA LEU A 10 15.58 -20.04 7.43
C LEU A 10 15.56 -20.99 6.21
N THR A 11 16.03 -22.21 6.38
CA THR A 11 16.00 -23.22 5.30
C THR A 11 14.58 -23.73 5.03
N ALA A 12 13.72 -23.84 6.06
CA ALA A 12 12.32 -24.19 5.90
C ALA A 12 11.54 -23.09 5.19
N LEU A 13 11.85 -21.82 5.44
CA LEU A 13 11.21 -20.68 4.77
C LEU A 13 11.60 -20.60 3.28
N LEU A 14 12.85 -20.90 2.94
CA LEU A 14 13.33 -20.98 1.56
C LEU A 14 12.77 -22.17 0.78
N ALA A 15 12.48 -23.29 1.45
CA ALA A 15 11.90 -24.47 0.84
C ALA A 15 10.38 -24.36 0.61
N ALA A 16 9.72 -23.42 1.29
CA ALA A 16 8.27 -23.17 1.14
C ALA A 16 7.94 -22.24 -0.04
N LEU A 17 8.93 -21.68 -0.74
CA LEU A 17 8.67 -20.91 -1.97
C LEU A 17 8.28 -21.91 -3.07
N PRO A 18 7.03 -21.93 -3.55
CA PRO A 18 6.67 -22.73 -4.70
C PRO A 18 7.57 -22.32 -5.85
N GLY A 19 8.26 -23.29 -6.45
CA GLY A 19 9.24 -23.04 -7.50
C GLY A 19 8.64 -22.14 -8.57
N CYS A 20 9.47 -21.26 -9.14
CA CYS A 20 9.09 -20.25 -10.16
C CYS A 20 8.29 -20.81 -11.35
N ALA A 21 8.28 -22.13 -11.55
CA ALA A 21 7.47 -22.81 -12.56
C ALA A 21 5.96 -22.72 -12.26
N SER A 22 5.53 -22.92 -11.02
CA SER A 22 4.10 -22.92 -10.64
C SER A 22 3.48 -21.53 -10.71
N VAL A 23 4.24 -20.47 -10.43
CA VAL A 23 3.78 -19.09 -10.55
C VAL A 23 3.63 -18.71 -12.02
N ARG A 24 4.59 -19.12 -12.86
CA ARG A 24 4.54 -18.87 -14.31
C ARG A 24 3.35 -19.57 -14.96
N ASP A 25 3.08 -20.81 -14.59
CA ASP A 25 1.96 -21.60 -15.11
C ASP A 25 0.61 -21.02 -14.66
N TRP A 26 0.51 -20.52 -13.42
CA TRP A 26 -0.67 -19.82 -12.94
C TRP A 26 -0.95 -18.51 -13.71
N TYR A 27 0.09 -17.72 -14.02
CA TYR A 27 -0.04 -16.51 -14.85
C TYR A 27 -0.47 -16.84 -16.27
N HIS A 28 0.11 -17.88 -16.89
CA HIS A 28 -0.28 -18.33 -18.24
C HIS A 28 -1.73 -18.80 -18.29
N GLN A 29 -2.16 -19.63 -17.35
CA GLN A 29 -3.56 -20.08 -17.26
C GLN A 29 -4.54 -18.92 -17.06
N ARG A 30 -4.17 -17.92 -16.27
CA ARG A 30 -5.02 -16.75 -16.05
C ARG A 30 -5.09 -15.86 -17.30
N ALA A 31 -4.00 -15.72 -18.04
CA ALA A 31 -3.96 -15.02 -19.30
C ALA A 31 -4.81 -15.73 -20.37
N GLU A 32 -4.72 -17.05 -20.47
CA GLU A 32 -5.52 -17.87 -21.38
C GLU A 32 -7.02 -17.80 -21.06
N ARG A 33 -7.40 -17.85 -19.79
CA ARG A 33 -8.81 -17.68 -19.38
C ARG A 33 -9.35 -16.30 -19.74
N ARG A 34 -8.57 -15.24 -19.59
CA ARG A 34 -8.94 -13.88 -20.01
C ARG A 34 -9.02 -13.76 -21.52
N ALA A 35 -8.12 -14.40 -22.26
CA ALA A 35 -8.16 -14.45 -23.72
C ALA A 35 -9.38 -15.24 -24.23
N ALA A 36 -9.69 -16.39 -23.62
CA ALA A 36 -10.87 -17.19 -23.95
C ALA A 36 -12.18 -16.44 -23.66
N SER A 37 -12.28 -15.73 -22.52
CA SER A 37 -13.47 -14.94 -22.23
C SER A 37 -13.63 -13.73 -23.17
N ARG A 38 -12.53 -13.12 -23.62
CA ARG A 38 -12.56 -12.07 -24.65
C ARG A 38 -12.94 -12.61 -26.02
N ALA A 39 -12.50 -13.81 -26.36
CA ALA A 39 -12.89 -14.47 -27.62
C ALA A 39 -14.37 -14.86 -27.64
N GLN A 40 -14.93 -15.23 -26.48
CA GLN A 40 -16.37 -15.51 -26.35
C GLN A 40 -17.27 -14.26 -26.32
N SER A 41 -16.74 -13.12 -25.89
CA SER A 41 -17.46 -11.84 -25.89
C SER A 41 -17.19 -10.99 -27.14
N ALA A 42 -16.30 -11.42 -28.03
CA ALA A 42 -16.14 -10.78 -29.32
C ALA A 42 -17.44 -11.03 -30.15
N PRO A 43 -18.09 -9.98 -30.70
CA PRO A 43 -19.16 -10.22 -31.65
C PRO A 43 -18.60 -11.05 -32.79
N PRO A 44 -19.39 -12.02 -33.33
CA PRO A 44 -18.95 -12.84 -34.44
C PRO A 44 -18.44 -11.93 -35.55
N PRO A 45 -17.35 -12.29 -36.26
CA PRO A 45 -16.90 -11.51 -37.39
C PRO A 45 -18.11 -11.39 -38.33
N LEU A 46 -18.43 -10.15 -38.70
CA LEU A 46 -19.45 -9.89 -39.70
C LEU A 46 -19.01 -10.69 -40.94
N SER A 47 -19.61 -11.84 -41.14
CA SER A 47 -19.49 -12.59 -42.39
C SER A 47 -19.82 -11.58 -43.49
N GLU A 48 -18.88 -11.31 -44.36
CA GLU A 48 -19.20 -10.67 -45.64
C GLU A 48 -20.35 -11.48 -46.19
N SER A 49 -21.55 -10.91 -46.13
CA SER A 49 -22.75 -11.52 -46.63
C SER A 49 -22.50 -11.74 -48.11
N SER A 50 -22.28 -13.00 -48.53
CA SER A 50 -22.66 -13.42 -49.85
C SER A 50 -24.03 -12.82 -50.10
N GLN A 51 -24.12 -11.92 -51.08
CA GLN A 51 -25.37 -11.37 -51.54
C GLN A 51 -26.21 -12.53 -52.03
N ASP A 52 -27.07 -13.06 -51.19
CA ASP A 52 -28.17 -13.90 -51.61
C ASP A 52 -29.11 -13.00 -52.39
N GLU A 53 -29.04 -13.13 -53.74
CA GLU A 53 -29.82 -12.39 -54.73
C GLU A 53 -31.33 -12.59 -54.56
N ASN A 54 -31.78 -13.41 -53.60
CA ASN A 54 -33.15 -13.74 -53.31
C ASN A 54 -33.63 -13.36 -51.89
N ALA A 55 -32.86 -12.55 -51.14
CA ALA A 55 -33.28 -12.07 -49.85
C ALA A 55 -34.34 -10.96 -50.02
N PRO A 56 -35.44 -10.97 -49.27
CA PRO A 56 -36.44 -9.90 -49.30
C PRO A 56 -35.79 -8.56 -48.95
N PRO A 57 -36.17 -7.45 -49.60
CA PRO A 57 -35.57 -6.13 -49.41
C PRO A 57 -35.62 -5.77 -47.93
N ARG A 58 -34.48 -5.38 -47.34
CA ARG A 58 -34.38 -4.95 -45.93
C ARG A 58 -35.26 -3.70 -45.77
N VAL A 59 -36.31 -3.82 -44.98
CA VAL A 59 -37.33 -2.76 -44.76
C VAL A 59 -36.77 -1.56 -43.98
N ILE A 60 -35.59 -1.68 -43.38
CA ILE A 60 -34.96 -0.61 -42.62
C ILE A 60 -33.44 -0.63 -42.89
N GLU A 61 -32.94 0.36 -43.58
CA GLU A 61 -31.53 0.72 -43.61
C GLU A 61 -31.31 1.81 -42.55
N PRO A 62 -30.76 1.49 -41.37
CA PRO A 62 -30.46 2.52 -40.40
C PRO A 62 -29.25 3.32 -40.87
N GLU A 63 -29.47 4.47 -41.51
CA GLU A 63 -28.43 5.50 -41.70
C GLU A 63 -28.03 6.07 -40.36
N VAL A 64 -27.35 5.28 -39.56
CA VAL A 64 -26.77 5.75 -38.31
C VAL A 64 -25.45 6.44 -38.62
N ALA A 65 -25.46 7.76 -38.71
CA ALA A 65 -24.24 8.55 -38.82
C ALA A 65 -23.29 8.11 -37.68
N ARG A 66 -22.09 7.62 -38.03
CA ARG A 66 -21.08 7.22 -37.06
C ARG A 66 -20.75 8.40 -36.17
N ARG A 67 -21.31 8.40 -34.97
CA ARG A 67 -21.00 9.39 -33.94
C ARG A 67 -19.53 9.19 -33.56
N LYS A 68 -18.70 10.22 -33.77
CA LYS A 68 -17.33 10.23 -33.19
C LYS A 68 -17.47 10.31 -31.69
N ILE A 69 -17.47 9.15 -31.03
CA ILE A 69 -17.40 9.06 -29.57
C ILE A 69 -15.98 9.43 -29.21
N LYS A 70 -15.80 10.56 -28.55
CA LYS A 70 -14.54 10.94 -27.96
C LYS A 70 -14.33 9.99 -26.77
N VAL A 71 -13.50 8.97 -26.97
CA VAL A 71 -13.12 8.07 -25.87
C VAL A 71 -12.47 8.93 -24.80
N PRO A 72 -13.02 8.99 -23.58
CA PRO A 72 -12.38 9.73 -22.51
C PRO A 72 -10.98 9.16 -22.30
N ARG A 73 -9.96 10.00 -22.32
CA ARG A 73 -8.63 9.61 -21.84
C ARG A 73 -8.78 9.38 -20.35
N ILE A 74 -8.79 8.14 -19.94
CA ILE A 74 -8.61 7.77 -18.54
C ILE A 74 -7.18 8.16 -18.22
N ARG A 75 -6.99 9.26 -17.51
CA ARG A 75 -5.69 9.60 -16.93
C ARG A 75 -5.50 8.63 -15.77
N SER A 76 -4.74 7.58 -15.99
CA SER A 76 -4.22 6.77 -14.89
C SER A 76 -3.08 7.56 -14.26
N SER A 77 -3.39 8.34 -13.24
CA SER A 77 -2.37 8.99 -12.41
C SER A 77 -1.79 7.92 -11.49
N ASN A 78 -0.53 7.55 -11.75
CA ASN A 78 0.14 6.46 -11.03
C ASN A 78 0.97 6.97 -9.85
N VAL A 79 1.15 8.27 -9.74
CA VAL A 79 1.92 8.90 -8.65
C VAL A 79 0.95 9.53 -7.66
N GLU A 80 1.18 9.26 -6.39
CA GLU A 80 0.40 9.76 -5.28
C GLU A 80 1.35 10.41 -4.27
N MET A 81 1.05 11.62 -3.81
CA MET A 81 1.84 12.33 -2.80
C MET A 81 0.93 12.99 -1.78
N GLY A 82 1.34 12.98 -0.52
CA GLY A 82 0.51 13.56 0.52
C GLY A 82 1.18 13.81 1.85
N LEU A 83 0.36 14.19 2.79
CA LEU A 83 0.71 14.51 4.15
C LEU A 83 -0.06 13.61 5.10
N ASP A 84 0.62 13.20 6.16
CA ASP A 84 0.09 12.33 7.19
C ASP A 84 0.21 13.00 8.57
N TYR A 85 -0.79 12.77 9.40
CA TYR A 85 -0.80 13.16 10.80
C TYR A 85 -1.38 12.04 11.65
N GLY A 86 -0.77 11.79 12.82
CA GLY A 86 -1.23 10.70 13.67
C GLY A 86 -0.58 10.68 15.05
N ALA A 87 -0.58 9.51 15.63
CA ALA A 87 0.02 9.21 16.89
C ALA A 87 0.99 8.02 16.75
N LEU A 88 2.20 8.19 17.26
CA LEU A 88 3.24 7.18 17.32
C LEU A 88 3.49 6.82 18.80
N SER A 89 3.31 5.55 19.13
CA SER A 89 3.64 4.97 20.41
C SER A 89 5.04 4.38 20.33
N ILE A 90 6.00 5.08 20.93
CA ILE A 90 7.39 4.63 21.01
C ILE A 90 7.54 3.78 22.26
N GLU A 91 8.03 2.55 22.13
CA GLU A 91 8.21 1.63 23.26
C GLU A 91 9.09 2.25 24.33
N ASP A 92 8.63 2.22 25.56
CA ASP A 92 9.22 2.85 26.75
C ASP A 92 9.16 4.39 26.81
N PHE A 93 8.84 5.10 25.70
CA PHE A 93 8.86 6.58 25.63
C PHE A 93 7.47 7.21 25.44
N GLY A 94 6.41 6.38 25.44
CA GLY A 94 5.02 6.84 25.39
C GLY A 94 4.53 7.20 23.99
N THR A 95 3.31 7.77 23.94
CA THR A 95 2.63 8.09 22.68
C THR A 95 2.68 9.58 22.42
N HIS A 96 3.10 9.95 21.22
CA HIS A 96 3.28 11.34 20.80
C HIS A 96 2.74 11.58 19.38
N PRO A 97 2.37 12.83 19.06
CA PRO A 97 1.96 13.17 17.71
C PRO A 97 3.09 12.92 16.70
N VAL A 98 2.72 12.45 15.51
CA VAL A 98 3.61 12.24 14.39
C VAL A 98 3.06 12.95 13.16
N TYR A 99 3.96 13.53 12.37
CA TYR A 99 3.66 14.11 11.06
C TYR A 99 4.63 13.58 10.04
N GLY A 100 4.11 13.27 8.87
CA GLY A 100 4.89 12.69 7.78
C GLY A 100 4.46 13.20 6.42
N ILE A 101 5.27 12.81 5.47
CA ILE A 101 5.00 12.93 4.05
C ILE A 101 5.05 11.53 3.45
N THR A 102 4.14 11.27 2.53
CA THR A 102 4.05 9.99 1.82
C THR A 102 4.07 10.25 0.34
N ALA A 103 4.80 9.41 -0.39
CA ALA A 103 4.78 9.35 -1.85
C ALA A 103 4.60 7.90 -2.28
N ALA A 104 3.64 7.63 -3.16
CA ALA A 104 3.40 6.29 -3.65
C ALA A 104 3.41 6.25 -5.18
N TYR A 105 3.87 5.13 -5.73
CA TYR A 105 3.86 4.84 -7.14
C TYR A 105 3.12 3.52 -7.39
N HIS A 106 1.98 3.61 -8.07
CA HIS A 106 1.13 2.47 -8.41
C HIS A 106 1.67 1.76 -9.66
N ILE A 107 2.18 0.53 -9.46
CA ILE A 107 2.70 -0.31 -10.55
C ILE A 107 1.54 -0.96 -11.28
N THR A 108 0.57 -1.43 -10.52
CA THR A 108 -0.66 -2.07 -10.97
C THR A 108 -1.82 -1.59 -10.11
N GLU A 109 -3.04 -2.04 -10.40
CA GLU A 109 -4.20 -1.78 -9.54
C GLU A 109 -4.04 -2.38 -8.13
N ASP A 110 -3.26 -3.49 -8.02
CA ASP A 110 -3.09 -4.24 -6.79
C ASP A 110 -1.81 -3.86 -6.04
N PHE A 111 -0.72 -3.47 -6.73
CA PHE A 111 0.60 -3.26 -6.14
C PHE A 111 1.11 -1.84 -6.31
N PHE A 112 1.70 -1.30 -5.24
CA PHE A 112 2.33 0.01 -5.25
C PHE A 112 3.59 0.03 -4.37
N PHE A 113 4.54 0.89 -4.71
CA PHE A 113 5.63 1.27 -3.83
C PHE A 113 5.25 2.54 -3.07
N GLN A 114 5.59 2.59 -1.79
CA GLN A 114 5.38 3.75 -0.94
C GLN A 114 6.68 4.13 -0.25
N GLY A 115 7.14 5.35 -0.51
CA GLY A 115 8.19 6.01 0.26
C GLY A 115 7.55 6.92 1.30
N GLU A 116 8.11 6.93 2.49
CA GLU A 116 7.59 7.68 3.61
C GLU A 116 8.70 8.29 4.43
N ALA A 117 8.47 9.50 4.94
CA ALA A 117 9.33 10.12 5.91
C ALA A 117 8.49 10.87 6.95
N GLY A 118 8.81 10.70 8.22
CA GLY A 118 8.04 11.30 9.29
C GLY A 118 8.88 11.68 10.50
N ARG A 119 8.27 12.46 11.36
CA ARG A 119 8.88 12.96 12.58
C ARG A 119 7.92 12.95 13.74
N SER A 120 8.44 12.49 14.88
CA SER A 120 7.79 12.51 16.18
C SER A 120 8.81 12.87 17.28
N ARG A 121 8.40 12.74 18.51
CA ARG A 121 9.27 12.98 19.68
C ARG A 121 9.00 11.93 20.76
N GLY A 122 10.06 11.35 21.34
CA GLY A 122 9.96 10.48 22.50
C GLY A 122 9.68 11.28 23.77
N GLY A 123 8.80 10.75 24.62
CA GLY A 123 8.50 11.30 25.94
C GLY A 123 9.56 10.96 26.99
N ARG A 124 9.21 11.22 28.24
CA ARG A 124 10.00 10.75 29.38
C ARG A 124 9.63 9.30 29.67
N THR A 125 10.64 8.49 29.96
CA THR A 125 10.42 7.11 30.39
C THR A 125 9.86 7.08 31.81
N SER A 126 9.25 5.96 32.20
CA SER A 126 8.83 5.72 33.58
C SER A 126 10.01 5.80 34.56
N PHE A 127 11.20 5.38 34.11
CA PHE A 127 12.44 5.45 34.91
C PHE A 127 12.85 6.91 35.16
N GLU A 128 12.79 7.80 34.18
CA GLU A 128 13.08 9.23 34.35
C GLU A 128 12.05 9.92 35.24
N THR A 129 10.78 9.47 35.19
CA THR A 129 9.71 10.06 36.02
C THR A 129 9.79 9.63 37.49
N LEU A 130 10.16 8.37 37.75
CA LEU A 130 10.28 7.82 39.11
C LEU A 130 11.65 8.07 39.74
N GLY A 131 12.69 8.19 38.91
CA GLY A 131 14.08 8.41 39.38
C GLY A 131 14.43 9.85 39.76
N GLY A 132 13.50 10.76 39.69
CA GLY A 132 13.63 12.16 40.10
C GLY A 132 14.37 13.02 39.07
N ASN A 133 15.69 13.17 39.14
CA ASN A 133 16.48 14.05 38.29
C ASN A 133 17.33 13.30 37.24
N VAL A 134 17.06 12.02 36.98
CA VAL A 134 17.81 11.26 36.00
C VAL A 134 17.25 11.55 34.60
N GLN A 135 18.08 12.06 33.71
CA GLN A 135 17.76 12.32 32.33
C GLN A 135 18.49 11.28 31.46
N LEU A 136 17.74 10.37 30.78
CA LEU A 136 18.31 9.35 29.90
C LEU A 136 18.66 9.92 28.50
N LEU A 137 17.84 10.82 28.01
CA LEU A 137 18.01 11.44 26.69
C LEU A 137 17.95 12.95 26.80
N THR A 138 18.83 13.61 26.06
CA THR A 138 18.75 15.06 25.85
C THR A 138 17.54 15.41 24.98
N GLU A 139 17.13 16.69 24.97
CA GLU A 139 15.99 17.15 24.16
C GLU A 139 16.19 16.92 22.65
N SER A 140 17.45 16.91 22.18
CA SER A 140 17.79 16.60 20.78
C SER A 140 17.67 15.11 20.46
N GLU A 141 18.07 14.26 21.39
CA GLU A 141 18.03 12.79 21.25
C GLU A 141 16.61 12.23 21.35
N ARG A 142 15.68 12.96 21.95
CA ARG A 142 14.25 12.59 21.97
C ARG A 142 13.56 12.74 20.62
N ARG A 143 14.22 13.32 19.63
CA ARG A 143 13.68 13.43 18.27
C ARG A 143 13.65 12.06 17.62
N PHE A 144 12.47 11.65 17.19
CA PHE A 144 12.24 10.43 16.44
C PHE A 144 11.97 10.81 14.99
N THR A 145 12.89 10.49 14.11
CA THR A 145 12.75 10.73 12.66
C THR A 145 12.91 9.40 11.95
N TYR A 146 12.04 9.11 11.00
CA TYR A 146 12.11 7.89 10.23
C TYR A 146 11.93 8.16 8.74
N TYR A 147 12.46 7.25 7.94
CA TYR A 147 12.25 7.18 6.50
C TYR A 147 12.24 5.70 6.10
N ASP A 148 11.32 5.34 5.22
CA ASP A 148 11.17 3.96 4.77
C ASP A 148 10.66 3.85 3.34
N LEU A 149 10.89 2.66 2.78
CA LEU A 149 10.35 2.24 1.51
C LEU A 149 9.60 0.93 1.72
N SER A 150 8.33 0.94 1.35
CA SER A 150 7.42 -0.18 1.54
C SER A 150 6.82 -0.64 0.22
N LEU A 151 6.54 -1.92 0.11
CA LEU A 151 5.67 -2.49 -0.89
C LEU A 151 4.26 -2.56 -0.32
N GLY A 152 3.30 -2.03 -1.05
CA GLY A 152 1.89 -2.08 -0.73
C GLY A 152 1.12 -3.05 -1.63
N TYR A 153 0.13 -3.72 -1.05
CA TYR A 153 -0.77 -4.61 -1.76
C TYR A 153 -2.23 -4.32 -1.41
N ASN A 154 -3.03 -3.92 -2.40
CA ASN A 154 -4.48 -3.73 -2.27
C ASN A 154 -5.17 -5.09 -2.33
N PHE A 155 -5.61 -5.62 -1.19
CA PHE A 155 -6.17 -6.99 -1.12
C PHE A 155 -7.70 -7.03 -1.16
N LEU A 156 -8.38 -5.94 -0.80
CA LEU A 156 -9.84 -5.82 -0.83
C LEU A 156 -10.24 -4.49 -1.48
N PRO A 157 -10.27 -4.42 -2.82
CA PRO A 157 -10.87 -3.30 -3.52
C PRO A 157 -12.39 -3.34 -3.33
N GLY A 158 -13.00 -2.18 -3.14
CA GLY A 158 -14.42 -2.05 -2.89
C GLY A 158 -14.94 -0.65 -3.16
N GLU A 159 -16.19 -0.42 -2.78
CA GLU A 159 -16.83 0.89 -2.83
C GLU A 159 -17.28 1.30 -1.43
N ALA A 160 -16.99 2.52 -1.06
CA ALA A 160 -17.49 3.16 0.17
C ALA A 160 -18.66 4.08 -0.18
N PHE A 161 -19.74 4.00 0.59
CA PHE A 161 -20.92 4.83 0.39
C PHE A 161 -21.08 5.81 1.54
N ILE A 162 -21.17 7.10 1.23
CA ILE A 162 -21.52 8.12 2.20
C ILE A 162 -22.93 8.64 1.88
N GLY A 163 -23.88 8.32 2.78
CA GLY A 163 -25.29 8.66 2.58
C GLY A 163 -25.93 7.91 1.42
N ARG A 164 -26.93 8.54 0.78
CA ARG A 164 -27.74 7.90 -0.27
C ARG A 164 -27.27 8.16 -1.72
N GLY A 165 -26.19 8.90 -1.92
CA GLY A 165 -25.86 9.33 -3.28
C GLY A 165 -24.38 9.46 -3.62
N ILE A 166 -23.46 9.20 -2.69
CA ILE A 166 -22.02 9.33 -2.96
C ILE A 166 -21.38 7.96 -2.82
N ALA A 167 -21.00 7.38 -3.95
CA ALA A 167 -20.17 6.19 -4.02
C ALA A 167 -18.71 6.62 -4.28
N MET A 168 -17.77 6.06 -3.54
CA MET A 168 -16.34 6.33 -3.65
C MET A 168 -15.60 5.02 -3.75
N THR A 169 -14.56 4.99 -4.57
CA THR A 169 -13.66 3.84 -4.61
C THR A 169 -12.93 3.72 -3.28
N SER A 170 -12.82 2.51 -2.78
CA SER A 170 -12.08 2.22 -1.55
C SER A 170 -11.26 0.96 -1.68
N ALA A 171 -10.23 0.82 -0.86
CA ALA A 171 -9.42 -0.38 -0.79
C ALA A 171 -8.81 -0.55 0.59
N PHE A 172 -8.79 -1.78 1.08
CA PHE A 172 -7.89 -2.18 2.15
C PHE A 172 -6.55 -2.58 1.56
N TYR A 173 -5.47 -2.15 2.18
CA TYR A 173 -4.12 -2.49 1.74
C TYR A 173 -3.24 -2.94 2.89
N LEU A 174 -2.23 -3.74 2.55
CA LEU A 174 -1.15 -4.16 3.43
C LEU A 174 0.13 -3.48 2.98
N LEU A 175 0.98 -3.15 3.94
CA LEU A 175 2.31 -2.57 3.73
C LEU A 175 3.36 -3.45 4.38
N GLY A 176 4.51 -3.57 3.73
CA GLY A 176 5.68 -4.19 4.31
C GLY A 176 6.93 -3.58 3.69
N GLY A 177 7.89 -3.18 4.51
CA GLY A 177 9.04 -2.46 4.03
C GLY A 177 10.21 -2.40 4.99
N ILE A 178 11.21 -1.66 4.57
CA ILE A 178 12.46 -1.43 5.31
C ILE A 178 12.83 0.04 5.26
N GLY A 179 13.55 0.47 6.26
CA GLY A 179 13.97 1.86 6.34
C GLY A 179 15.00 2.13 7.43
N GLY A 180 15.11 3.37 7.83
CA GLY A 180 15.95 3.83 8.92
C GLY A 180 15.16 4.69 9.90
N THR A 181 15.51 4.57 11.17
CA THR A 181 14.97 5.39 12.25
C THR A 181 16.11 6.03 13.02
N ASP A 182 16.11 7.36 13.08
CA ASP A 182 17.02 8.16 13.91
C ASP A 182 16.35 8.42 15.25
N PHE A 183 16.87 7.78 16.29
CA PHE A 183 16.38 7.95 17.64
C PHE A 183 17.50 7.73 18.66
N ALA A 184 17.54 8.57 19.70
CA ALA A 184 18.53 8.55 20.77
C ALA A 184 19.98 8.69 20.28
N GLY A 185 20.18 9.51 19.23
CA GLY A 185 21.50 9.80 18.67
C GLY A 185 22.06 8.75 17.70
N ASP A 186 21.32 7.67 17.44
CA ASP A 186 21.73 6.60 16.53
C ASP A 186 20.71 6.37 15.42
N THR A 187 21.20 6.08 14.21
CA THR A 187 20.38 5.59 13.10
C THR A 187 20.27 4.07 13.18
N LYS A 188 19.05 3.57 13.27
CA LYS A 188 18.76 2.13 13.41
C LYS A 188 18.05 1.62 12.16
N PHE A 189 18.49 0.44 11.67
CA PHE A 189 17.76 -0.27 10.62
C PHE A 189 16.39 -0.69 11.14
N THR A 190 15.35 -0.35 10.39
CA THR A 190 13.95 -0.55 10.77
C THR A 190 13.26 -1.41 9.74
N VAL A 191 12.47 -2.37 10.20
CA VAL A 191 11.51 -3.11 9.38
C VAL A 191 10.13 -2.58 9.74
N ASN A 192 9.31 -2.28 8.75
CA ASN A 192 7.95 -1.84 8.96
C ASN A 192 6.94 -2.80 8.33
N PHE A 193 5.79 -2.92 8.96
CA PHE A 193 4.65 -3.62 8.42
C PHE A 193 3.37 -2.98 8.94
N GLY A 194 2.32 -2.99 8.12
CA GLY A 194 1.08 -2.33 8.48
C GLY A 194 -0.07 -2.68 7.57
N ALA A 195 -1.20 -2.10 7.90
CA ALA A 195 -2.41 -2.17 7.12
C ALA A 195 -3.09 -0.81 7.09
N GLY A 196 -3.80 -0.54 6.02
CA GLY A 196 -4.54 0.70 5.90
C GLY A 196 -5.81 0.54 5.08
N TYR A 197 -6.61 1.59 5.16
CA TYR A 197 -7.82 1.74 4.38
C TYR A 197 -7.75 3.06 3.62
N ARG A 198 -7.94 2.99 2.32
CA ARG A 198 -7.95 4.14 1.42
C ARG A 198 -9.34 4.36 0.87
N VAL A 199 -9.77 5.62 0.83
CA VAL A 199 -11.00 6.06 0.16
C VAL A 199 -10.65 7.16 -0.82
N VAL A 200 -11.17 7.08 -2.05
CA VAL A 200 -10.93 8.03 -3.13
C VAL A 200 -12.23 8.80 -3.41
N PRO A 201 -12.47 9.93 -2.73
CA PRO A 201 -13.69 10.73 -2.92
C PRO A 201 -13.70 11.48 -4.25
N ALA A 202 -12.56 11.70 -4.85
CA ALA A 202 -12.41 12.31 -6.17
C ALA A 202 -11.21 11.71 -6.89
N ASP A 203 -11.19 11.69 -8.22
CA ASP A 203 -10.14 11.06 -9.03
C ASP A 203 -8.71 11.56 -8.73
N TRP A 204 -8.60 12.72 -8.12
CA TRP A 204 -7.33 13.37 -7.78
C TRP A 204 -7.00 13.36 -6.28
N LEU A 205 -7.92 12.90 -5.41
CA LEU A 205 -7.80 12.99 -3.95
C LEU A 205 -8.07 11.64 -3.31
N ALA A 206 -7.17 11.21 -2.41
CA ALA A 206 -7.42 10.06 -1.54
C ALA A 206 -7.25 10.42 -0.06
N LEU A 207 -7.99 9.73 0.77
CA LEU A 207 -7.90 9.77 2.23
C LEU A 207 -7.47 8.39 2.73
N HIS A 208 -6.53 8.36 3.66
CA HIS A 208 -5.96 7.15 4.21
C HIS A 208 -6.14 7.09 5.72
N ILE A 209 -6.39 5.91 6.23
CA ILE A 209 -6.22 5.56 7.65
C ILE A 209 -5.26 4.39 7.67
N THR A 210 -4.10 4.54 8.31
CA THR A 210 -3.04 3.53 8.32
C THR A 210 -2.63 3.22 9.76
N VAL A 211 -2.45 1.94 10.05
CA VAL A 211 -1.82 1.46 11.28
C VAL A 211 -0.59 0.67 10.88
N GLN A 212 0.56 1.01 11.43
CA GLN A 212 1.85 0.46 11.04
C GLN A 212 2.74 0.26 12.27
N ASP A 213 3.48 -0.82 12.31
CA ASP A 213 4.49 -1.07 13.34
C ASP A 213 5.88 -0.94 12.74
N ARG A 214 6.76 -0.21 13.45
CA ARG A 214 8.16 -0.03 13.10
C ARG A 214 9.03 -0.75 14.12
N VAL A 215 9.69 -1.80 13.66
CA VAL A 215 10.49 -2.68 14.50
C VAL A 215 11.98 -2.45 14.24
N PHE A 216 12.71 -2.12 15.29
CA PHE A 216 14.17 -1.99 15.23
C PHE A 216 14.83 -2.49 16.54
N GLN A 217 16.14 -2.70 16.51
CA GLN A 217 16.89 -3.07 17.70
C GLN A 217 17.29 -1.83 18.49
N SER A 218 17.02 -1.84 19.80
CA SER A 218 17.43 -0.80 20.73
C SER A 218 18.23 -1.38 21.91
N SER A 219 19.28 -0.69 22.32
CA SER A 219 20.12 -1.02 23.47
C SER A 219 20.09 0.06 24.57
N LEU A 220 19.16 1.00 24.49
CA LEU A 220 19.10 2.18 25.37
C LEU A 220 18.95 1.87 26.86
N LEU A 221 18.30 0.76 27.19
CA LEU A 221 18.07 0.33 28.57
C LEU A 221 19.09 -0.74 29.06
N GLY A 222 20.26 -0.81 28.41
CA GLY A 222 21.37 -1.70 28.83
C GLY A 222 21.30 -3.11 28.25
N THR A 223 20.20 -3.54 27.68
CA THR A 223 20.05 -4.83 26.96
C THR A 223 19.55 -4.58 25.54
N THR A 224 20.16 -5.26 24.59
CA THR A 224 19.69 -5.18 23.19
C THR A 224 18.38 -5.95 23.06
N LYS A 225 17.30 -5.25 22.72
CA LYS A 225 15.98 -5.83 22.46
C LYS A 225 15.39 -5.30 21.15
N LEU A 226 14.48 -6.07 20.57
CA LEU A 226 13.61 -5.57 19.52
C LEU A 226 12.53 -4.69 20.17
N THR A 227 12.35 -3.49 19.63
CA THR A 227 11.32 -2.55 20.06
C THR A 227 10.26 -2.41 18.99
N ASN A 228 8.99 -2.39 19.41
CA ASN A 228 7.84 -2.18 18.56
C ASN A 228 7.34 -0.74 18.73
N ASN A 229 7.16 -0.05 17.62
CA ASN A 229 6.73 1.35 17.63
C ASN A 229 5.48 1.48 16.76
N LEU A 230 4.33 1.35 17.43
CA LEU A 230 3.04 1.35 16.76
C LEU A 230 2.61 2.77 16.41
N GLU A 231 2.28 2.98 15.15
CA GLU A 231 1.80 4.23 14.60
C GLU A 231 0.40 4.08 14.04
N ALA A 232 -0.50 5.02 14.39
CA ALA A 232 -1.79 5.17 13.76
C ALA A 232 -1.90 6.58 13.20
N ARG A 233 -2.25 6.70 11.91
CA ARG A 233 -2.28 8.00 11.21
C ARG A 233 -3.43 8.12 10.24
N ILE A 234 -3.78 9.35 9.95
CA ILE A 234 -4.68 9.76 8.89
C ILE A 234 -3.87 10.56 7.88
N GLY A 235 -3.99 10.22 6.62
CA GLY A 235 -3.31 10.89 5.51
C GLY A 235 -4.27 11.44 4.48
N THR A 236 -3.81 12.47 3.79
CA THR A 236 -4.47 13.03 2.61
C THR A 236 -3.46 13.09 1.50
N THR A 237 -3.79 12.50 0.37
CA THR A 237 -2.88 12.39 -0.78
C THR A 237 -3.57 12.88 -2.06
N VAL A 238 -2.75 13.32 -3.01
CA VAL A 238 -3.17 13.82 -4.32
C VAL A 238 -2.51 12.97 -5.40
N PHE A 239 -3.29 12.57 -6.39
CA PHE A 239 -2.85 11.84 -7.57
C PHE A 239 -2.39 12.77 -8.69
N PHE A 240 -1.28 12.40 -9.36
CA PHE A 240 -0.68 13.12 -10.46
C PHE A 240 -0.54 12.27 -11.73
#